data_008be464220dfc9f0ffeebdcb58016fe
#
_entry.id   008be464220dfc9f0ffeebdcb58016fe
#
_cell.length_a   1.000
_cell.length_b   1.000
_cell.length_c   1.000
_cell.angle_alpha   90.00
_cell.angle_beta   90.00
_cell.angle_gamma   90.00
#
_symmetry.space_group_name_H-M   'P 1'
#
loop_
_entity.id
_entity.type
_entity.pdbx_description
1 polymer ?
#
loop_
_entity_poly.entity_id
_entity_poly.type
_entity_poly.pdbx_seq_one_letter_code
_entity_poly.pdbx_strand_id
1 'polypeptide(L)'
;MNNENIKLQINPEFENMIPELTDDEFLQLEENVLAEGGIVNPIVVWNGVIVDGHNRYKIAQKHPHIEFSIHEKEFENEQEAQIWICSNQLGRRNLTEQHKKYLCGKRYNLECDRAKFHGNQYTRSDESGEGGNRPDQNVHGTRSRIADELGVSEWQVRSSAEFSKGVDAAEEVMPGIKNKILTGTIEASYKDVVAIGKMPQQKRAEAVEELVKPRPKPTEVLNIEDIYPLPQQPNEDKTRDPFVTESAIGSISGCVDVFISTINTIFGNFPLLREVPEYRQSIIEIMLGLREYTRIVEEELK
;
A
#
# COMPACT_ATOMS: atom_id res chain seq x y z
N MET A 1 -17.28 -16.81 -35.19
CA MET A 1 -15.97 -17.32 -35.71
C MET A 1 -15.49 -18.35 -34.70
N ASN A 2 -15.27 -19.59 -35.09
CA ASN A 2 -14.84 -20.64 -34.16
C ASN A 2 -13.46 -20.27 -33.58
N ASN A 3 -13.36 -20.11 -32.27
CA ASN A 3 -12.12 -19.74 -31.56
C ASN A 3 -11.10 -20.88 -31.46
N GLU A 4 -11.35 -22.04 -32.12
CA GLU A 4 -10.52 -23.24 -32.01
C GLU A 4 -9.06 -23.08 -32.43
N ASN A 5 -8.67 -21.92 -32.99
CA ASN A 5 -7.30 -21.65 -33.45
C ASN A 5 -6.62 -20.40 -32.88
N ILE A 6 -7.28 -19.68 -31.94
CA ILE A 6 -6.69 -18.45 -31.40
C ILE A 6 -5.87 -18.79 -30.16
N LYS A 7 -4.56 -18.96 -30.33
CA LYS A 7 -3.63 -19.14 -29.21
C LYS A 7 -3.01 -17.82 -28.84
N LEU A 8 -3.48 -17.22 -27.75
CA LEU A 8 -2.89 -16.00 -27.20
C LEU A 8 -1.73 -16.34 -26.27
N GLN A 9 -0.76 -15.42 -26.22
CA GLN A 9 0.38 -15.53 -25.32
C GLN A 9 0.10 -14.79 -24.00
N ILE A 10 0.60 -15.35 -22.91
CA ILE A 10 0.56 -14.70 -21.58
C ILE A 10 1.98 -14.24 -21.28
N ASN A 11 2.15 -12.94 -21.06
CA ASN A 11 3.37 -12.37 -20.51
C ASN A 11 3.25 -12.37 -18.97
N PRO A 12 4.15 -13.07 -18.24
CA PRO A 12 4.11 -13.12 -16.78
C PRO A 12 4.20 -11.74 -16.11
N GLU A 13 4.92 -10.80 -16.72
CA GLU A 13 5.01 -9.43 -16.17
C GLU A 13 3.66 -8.70 -16.24
N PHE A 14 2.90 -8.89 -17.33
CA PHE A 14 1.57 -8.31 -17.47
C PHE A 14 0.57 -8.97 -16.52
N GLU A 15 0.60 -10.29 -16.45
CA GLU A 15 -0.27 -11.07 -15.57
C GLU A 15 -0.05 -10.69 -14.10
N ASN A 16 1.21 -10.57 -13.67
CA ASN A 16 1.59 -10.19 -12.31
C ASN A 16 1.20 -8.75 -11.91
N MET A 17 0.82 -7.90 -12.84
CA MET A 17 0.27 -6.57 -12.54
C MET A 17 -1.22 -6.57 -12.24
N ILE A 18 -1.91 -7.66 -12.58
CA ILE A 18 -3.35 -7.81 -12.41
C ILE A 18 -3.58 -8.51 -11.07
N PRO A 19 -4.45 -7.97 -10.21
CA PRO A 19 -4.81 -8.64 -8.96
C PRO A 19 -5.34 -10.05 -9.24
N GLU A 20 -4.80 -11.03 -8.52
CA GLU A 20 -5.31 -12.39 -8.58
C GLU A 20 -6.71 -12.43 -7.96
N LEU A 21 -7.58 -13.21 -8.60
CA LEU A 21 -8.89 -13.52 -8.03
C LEU A 21 -8.72 -14.60 -6.96
N THR A 22 -9.54 -14.55 -5.93
CA THR A 22 -9.71 -15.68 -5.02
C THR A 22 -10.38 -16.85 -5.77
N ASP A 23 -10.26 -18.05 -5.22
CA ASP A 23 -10.92 -19.23 -5.82
C ASP A 23 -12.43 -19.02 -5.97
N ASP A 24 -13.09 -18.42 -4.97
CA ASP A 24 -14.51 -18.11 -5.00
C ASP A 24 -14.87 -17.08 -6.07
N GLU A 25 -14.05 -16.01 -6.21
CA GLU A 25 -14.26 -15.01 -7.27
C GLU A 25 -14.03 -15.59 -8.66
N PHE A 26 -13.04 -16.48 -8.81
CA PHE A 26 -12.80 -17.17 -10.08
C PHE A 26 -13.95 -18.11 -10.44
N LEU A 27 -14.44 -18.89 -9.49
CA LEU A 27 -15.60 -19.76 -9.68
C LEU A 27 -16.85 -18.95 -10.05
N GLN A 28 -17.11 -17.84 -9.37
CA GLN A 28 -18.24 -16.97 -9.69
C GLN A 28 -18.12 -16.37 -11.10
N LEU A 29 -16.91 -15.98 -11.51
CA LEU A 29 -16.66 -15.50 -12.87
C LEU A 29 -16.90 -16.61 -13.89
N GLU A 30 -16.45 -17.84 -13.62
CA GLU A 30 -16.65 -19.01 -14.47
C GLU A 30 -18.15 -19.33 -14.63
N GLU A 31 -18.91 -19.38 -13.53
CA GLU A 31 -20.35 -19.59 -13.55
C GLU A 31 -21.08 -18.54 -14.39
N ASN A 32 -20.73 -17.27 -14.23
CA ASN A 32 -21.32 -16.17 -15.00
C ASN A 32 -21.04 -16.33 -16.50
N VAL A 33 -19.80 -16.65 -16.88
CA VAL A 33 -19.42 -16.87 -18.29
C VAL A 33 -20.17 -18.05 -18.89
N LEU A 34 -20.33 -19.15 -18.13
CA LEU A 34 -21.08 -20.32 -18.58
C LEU A 34 -22.57 -20.03 -18.72
N ALA A 35 -23.16 -19.26 -17.79
CA ALA A 35 -24.57 -18.86 -17.83
C ALA A 35 -24.88 -17.93 -19.01
N GLU A 36 -23.94 -17.03 -19.37
CA GLU A 36 -24.06 -16.13 -20.51
C GLU A 36 -23.78 -16.82 -21.85
N GLY A 37 -23.19 -18.03 -21.84
CA GLY A 37 -22.83 -18.79 -23.03
C GLY A 37 -21.65 -18.23 -23.82
N GLY A 38 -20.93 -17.23 -23.26
CA GLY A 38 -19.78 -16.61 -23.90
C GLY A 38 -19.14 -15.52 -23.04
N ILE A 39 -17.96 -15.06 -23.46
CA ILE A 39 -17.26 -13.95 -22.81
C ILE A 39 -17.71 -12.65 -23.45
N VAL A 40 -18.56 -11.89 -22.75
CA VAL A 40 -19.17 -10.63 -23.23
C VAL A 40 -18.12 -9.53 -23.43
N ASN A 41 -17.22 -9.36 -22.47
CA ASN A 41 -16.17 -8.34 -22.57
C ASN A 41 -14.96 -8.88 -23.32
N PRO A 42 -14.47 -8.21 -24.38
CA PRO A 42 -13.35 -8.69 -25.17
C PRO A 42 -12.06 -8.87 -24.35
N ILE A 43 -11.21 -9.79 -24.75
CA ILE A 43 -9.86 -9.92 -24.26
C ILE A 43 -9.02 -8.87 -24.98
N VAL A 44 -8.33 -8.00 -24.23
CA VAL A 44 -7.45 -6.98 -24.81
C VAL A 44 -6.08 -7.59 -25.08
N VAL A 45 -5.59 -7.42 -26.30
CA VAL A 45 -4.38 -8.07 -26.79
C VAL A 45 -3.47 -7.02 -27.47
N TRP A 46 -2.17 -7.21 -27.36
CA TRP A 46 -1.14 -6.46 -28.06
C TRP A 46 -0.13 -7.44 -28.66
N ASN A 47 0.01 -7.42 -29.99
CA ASN A 47 0.89 -8.34 -30.73
C ASN A 47 0.72 -9.82 -30.33
N GLY A 48 -0.53 -10.27 -30.14
CA GLY A 48 -0.83 -11.64 -29.74
C GLY A 48 -0.63 -11.94 -28.24
N VAL A 49 -0.20 -10.96 -27.43
CA VAL A 49 -0.01 -11.06 -25.98
C VAL A 49 -1.21 -10.45 -25.25
N ILE A 50 -1.72 -11.14 -24.23
CA ILE A 50 -2.85 -10.66 -23.44
C ILE A 50 -2.38 -9.50 -22.54
N VAL A 51 -3.12 -8.38 -22.62
CA VAL A 51 -2.90 -7.18 -21.82
C VAL A 51 -4.00 -7.03 -20.74
N ASP A 52 -5.24 -7.41 -21.05
CA ASP A 52 -6.33 -7.52 -20.06
C ASP A 52 -7.24 -8.69 -20.41
N GLY A 53 -7.76 -9.35 -19.38
CA GLY A 53 -8.68 -10.49 -19.55
C GLY A 53 -8.03 -11.85 -19.33
N HIS A 54 -6.90 -11.94 -18.63
CA HIS A 54 -6.19 -13.20 -18.33
C HIS A 54 -7.12 -14.27 -17.73
N ASN A 55 -7.93 -13.93 -16.73
CA ASN A 55 -8.85 -14.86 -16.09
C ASN A 55 -9.96 -15.31 -17.05
N ARG A 56 -10.48 -14.41 -17.89
CA ARG A 56 -11.46 -14.73 -18.94
C ARG A 56 -10.86 -15.70 -19.97
N TYR A 57 -9.61 -15.50 -20.35
CA TYR A 57 -8.92 -16.41 -21.26
C TYR A 57 -8.66 -17.78 -20.64
N LYS A 58 -8.30 -17.85 -19.36
CA LYS A 58 -8.17 -19.12 -18.63
C LYS A 58 -9.49 -19.92 -18.63
N ILE A 59 -10.63 -19.23 -18.45
CA ILE A 59 -11.95 -19.86 -18.54
C ILE A 59 -12.24 -20.36 -19.95
N ALA A 60 -11.94 -19.56 -20.99
CA ALA A 60 -12.12 -20.01 -22.39
C ALA A 60 -11.26 -21.22 -22.75
N GLN A 61 -10.02 -21.30 -22.20
CA GLN A 61 -9.17 -22.48 -22.37
C GLN A 61 -9.73 -23.73 -21.68
N LYS A 62 -10.35 -23.55 -20.49
CA LYS A 62 -11.00 -24.63 -19.73
C LYS A 62 -12.30 -25.12 -20.39
N HIS A 63 -13.00 -24.24 -21.11
CA HIS A 63 -14.28 -24.46 -21.77
C HIS A 63 -14.20 -24.10 -23.26
N PRO A 64 -13.70 -24.99 -24.15
CA PRO A 64 -13.47 -24.69 -25.58
C PRO A 64 -14.70 -24.26 -26.38
N HIS A 65 -15.91 -24.57 -25.88
CA HIS A 65 -17.18 -24.16 -26.50
C HIS A 65 -17.57 -22.69 -26.20
N ILE A 66 -16.88 -22.03 -25.26
CA ILE A 66 -17.14 -20.64 -24.91
C ILE A 66 -16.48 -19.74 -25.95
N GLU A 67 -17.30 -18.90 -26.58
CA GLU A 67 -16.81 -17.90 -27.53
C GLU A 67 -16.32 -16.67 -26.83
N PHE A 68 -15.26 -16.08 -27.38
CA PHE A 68 -14.72 -14.78 -26.92
C PHE A 68 -14.31 -13.90 -28.10
N SER A 69 -14.33 -12.60 -27.90
CA SER A 69 -13.81 -11.64 -28.86
C SER A 69 -12.48 -11.07 -28.39
N ILE A 70 -11.67 -10.61 -29.35
CA ILE A 70 -10.38 -9.97 -29.10
C ILE A 70 -10.51 -8.49 -29.48
N HIS A 71 -9.96 -7.63 -28.66
CA HIS A 71 -9.74 -6.24 -28.94
C HIS A 71 -8.23 -5.99 -29.04
N GLU A 72 -7.75 -5.85 -30.28
CA GLU A 72 -6.34 -5.49 -30.50
C GLU A 72 -6.12 -4.03 -30.12
N LYS A 73 -5.12 -3.78 -29.27
CA LYS A 73 -4.72 -2.45 -28.85
C LYS A 73 -3.25 -2.26 -29.10
N GLU A 74 -2.88 -1.21 -29.80
CA GLU A 74 -1.49 -0.93 -30.12
C GLU A 74 -0.83 -0.13 -29.01
N PHE A 75 0.42 -0.47 -28.71
CA PHE A 75 1.34 0.24 -27.83
C PHE A 75 2.69 0.39 -28.52
N GLU A 76 3.39 1.49 -28.28
CA GLU A 76 4.70 1.73 -28.83
C GLU A 76 5.76 0.73 -28.33
N ASN A 77 5.62 0.31 -27.07
CA ASN A 77 6.52 -0.61 -26.40
C ASN A 77 5.86 -1.26 -25.19
N GLU A 78 6.54 -2.22 -24.59
CA GLU A 78 6.08 -2.96 -23.41
C GLU A 78 5.82 -2.06 -22.20
N GLN A 79 6.65 -1.06 -22.00
CA GLN A 79 6.49 -0.11 -20.89
C GLN A 79 5.19 0.69 -21.00
N GLU A 80 4.79 1.08 -22.20
CA GLU A 80 3.51 1.75 -22.43
C GLU A 80 2.32 0.81 -22.14
N ALA A 81 2.42 -0.45 -22.54
CA ALA A 81 1.43 -1.46 -22.21
C ALA A 81 1.30 -1.64 -20.69
N GLN A 82 2.42 -1.70 -19.96
CA GLN A 82 2.45 -1.79 -18.50
C GLN A 82 1.82 -0.56 -17.82
N ILE A 83 2.10 0.65 -18.30
CA ILE A 83 1.48 1.90 -17.81
C ILE A 83 -0.04 1.84 -18.01
N TRP A 84 -0.47 1.39 -19.19
CA TRP A 84 -1.90 1.22 -19.49
C TRP A 84 -2.55 0.18 -18.57
N ILE A 85 -1.92 -0.97 -18.33
CA ILE A 85 -2.40 -1.99 -17.38
C ILE A 85 -2.62 -1.38 -16.01
N CYS A 86 -1.61 -0.69 -15.46
CA CYS A 86 -1.72 -0.03 -14.15
C CYS A 86 -2.92 0.93 -14.10
N SER A 87 -3.07 1.77 -15.13
CA SER A 87 -4.16 2.76 -15.23
C SER A 87 -5.52 2.09 -15.33
N ASN A 88 -5.64 1.03 -16.16
CA ASN A 88 -6.88 0.28 -16.33
C ASN A 88 -7.30 -0.43 -15.04
N GLN A 89 -6.34 -1.02 -14.33
CA GLN A 89 -6.62 -1.67 -13.04
C GLN A 89 -7.03 -0.66 -11.96
N LEU A 90 -6.37 0.51 -11.87
CA LEU A 90 -6.73 1.56 -10.93
C LEU A 90 -8.18 2.08 -11.09
N GLY A 91 -8.76 1.94 -12.26
CA GLY A 91 -10.17 2.24 -12.51
C GLY A 91 -11.16 1.21 -11.95
N ARG A 92 -10.71 0.06 -11.44
CA ARG A 92 -11.59 -1.01 -10.91
C ARG A 92 -12.02 -0.69 -9.47
N ARG A 93 -13.26 -1.09 -9.12
CA ARG A 93 -13.85 -0.79 -7.80
C ARG A 93 -13.35 -1.71 -6.67
N ASN A 94 -12.93 -2.93 -7.01
CA ASN A 94 -12.65 -4.00 -6.02
C ASN A 94 -11.16 -4.14 -5.69
N LEU A 95 -10.40 -3.03 -5.71
CA LEU A 95 -9.00 -3.05 -5.32
C LEU A 95 -8.85 -2.79 -3.82
N THR A 96 -8.00 -3.58 -3.15
CA THR A 96 -7.54 -3.25 -1.80
C THR A 96 -6.71 -1.96 -1.83
N GLU A 97 -6.60 -1.28 -0.69
CA GLU A 97 -5.75 -0.09 -0.59
C GLU A 97 -4.27 -0.40 -0.90
N GLN A 98 -3.81 -1.60 -0.59
CA GLN A 98 -2.45 -2.04 -0.92
C GLN A 98 -2.27 -2.24 -2.44
N HIS A 99 -3.27 -2.80 -3.14
CA HIS A 99 -3.26 -2.89 -4.60
C HIS A 99 -3.24 -1.51 -5.25
N LYS A 100 -4.09 -0.59 -4.80
CA LYS A 100 -4.12 0.80 -5.30
C LYS A 100 -2.76 1.48 -5.11
N LYS A 101 -2.18 1.34 -3.92
CA LYS A 101 -0.86 1.88 -3.62
C LYS A 101 0.22 1.29 -4.53
N TYR A 102 0.24 -0.02 -4.69
CA TYR A 102 1.20 -0.71 -5.56
C TYR A 102 1.07 -0.24 -7.02
N LEU A 103 -0.13 -0.25 -7.59
CA LEU A 103 -0.37 0.13 -9.00
C LEU A 103 -0.07 1.62 -9.25
N CYS A 104 -0.45 2.51 -8.34
CA CYS A 104 -0.10 3.93 -8.41
C CYS A 104 1.43 4.12 -8.44
N GLY A 105 2.14 3.44 -7.54
CA GLY A 105 3.59 3.51 -7.45
C GLY A 105 4.29 2.90 -8.67
N LYS A 106 3.80 1.76 -9.16
CA LYS A 106 4.33 1.08 -10.34
C LYS A 106 4.16 1.96 -11.59
N ARG A 107 2.96 2.51 -11.79
CA ARG A 107 2.68 3.46 -12.88
C ARG A 107 3.63 4.65 -12.83
N TYR A 108 3.77 5.29 -11.67
CA TYR A 108 4.67 6.43 -11.52
C TYR A 108 6.13 6.09 -11.84
N ASN A 109 6.64 4.96 -11.35
CA ASN A 109 8.01 4.52 -11.63
C ASN A 109 8.23 4.30 -13.13
N LEU A 110 7.30 3.59 -13.81
CA LEU A 110 7.36 3.36 -15.26
C LEU A 110 7.34 4.67 -16.05
N GLU A 111 6.47 5.60 -15.72
CA GLU A 111 6.40 6.90 -16.41
C GLU A 111 7.65 7.76 -16.19
N CYS A 112 8.24 7.73 -14.99
CA CYS A 112 9.50 8.40 -14.71
C CYS A 112 10.66 7.80 -15.52
N ASP A 113 10.71 6.49 -15.66
CA ASP A 113 11.76 5.82 -16.44
C ASP A 113 11.62 6.11 -17.94
N ARG A 114 10.36 6.14 -18.45
CA ARG A 114 10.07 6.60 -19.82
C ARG A 114 10.55 8.03 -20.06
N ALA A 115 10.27 8.95 -19.14
CA ALA A 115 10.69 10.35 -19.24
C ALA A 115 12.21 10.51 -19.28
N LYS A 116 12.97 9.72 -18.53
CA LYS A 116 14.43 9.71 -18.57
C LYS A 116 14.99 9.25 -19.92
N PHE A 117 14.36 8.23 -20.51
CA PHE A 117 14.80 7.68 -21.79
C PHE A 117 14.60 8.69 -22.95
N HIS A 118 13.49 9.39 -22.97
CA HIS A 118 13.22 10.42 -23.99
C HIS A 118 14.03 11.71 -23.77
N GLY A 119 14.38 12.06 -22.54
CA GLY A 119 15.20 13.24 -22.23
C GLY A 119 16.63 13.18 -22.75
N ASN A 120 17.20 11.99 -22.91
CA ASN A 120 18.59 11.81 -23.39
C ASN A 120 18.76 11.94 -24.92
N GLN A 121 17.71 11.94 -25.71
CA GLN A 121 17.83 12.12 -27.17
C GLN A 121 18.01 13.57 -27.59
N TYR A 122 17.64 14.55 -26.77
CA TYR A 122 17.72 15.99 -27.09
C TYR A 122 18.93 16.71 -26.48
N THR A 123 19.75 16.06 -25.66
CA THR A 123 20.92 16.68 -25.01
C THR A 123 22.25 16.44 -25.78
N ARG A 124 22.21 16.08 -27.06
CA ARG A 124 23.41 15.85 -27.89
C ARG A 124 23.62 16.89 -28.98
N SER A 125 23.23 18.12 -28.80
CA SER A 125 23.72 19.23 -29.62
C SER A 125 23.52 20.53 -28.84
N ASP A 126 24.54 20.96 -28.14
CA ASP A 126 25.20 22.25 -28.31
C ASP A 126 26.21 22.46 -27.16
N GLU A 127 27.48 22.53 -27.55
CA GLU A 127 28.53 23.14 -26.76
C GLU A 127 28.26 24.66 -26.74
N SER A 128 27.48 25.14 -25.82
CA SER A 128 27.55 26.52 -25.31
C SER A 128 26.57 26.75 -24.17
N GLY A 129 27.08 26.88 -22.97
CA GLY A 129 26.65 27.81 -21.95
C GLY A 129 25.27 27.68 -21.35
N GLU A 130 25.23 27.36 -20.06
CA GLU A 130 24.24 27.79 -19.07
C GLU A 130 22.75 27.56 -19.38
N GLY A 131 22.27 26.40 -19.04
CA GLY A 131 20.86 26.07 -19.08
C GLY A 131 20.63 24.62 -18.72
N GLY A 132 21.11 24.20 -17.55
CA GLY A 132 20.90 22.83 -17.07
C GLY A 132 19.42 22.49 -17.00
N ASN A 133 18.93 21.78 -17.98
CA ASN A 133 17.64 21.12 -17.94
C ASN A 133 17.72 20.05 -16.86
N ARG A 134 17.27 20.41 -15.64
CA ARG A 134 17.33 19.54 -14.49
C ARG A 134 16.40 18.35 -14.72
N PRO A 135 16.90 17.10 -14.62
CA PRO A 135 16.07 15.89 -14.71
C PRO A 135 14.86 15.91 -13.75
N ASP A 136 14.88 16.80 -12.78
CA ASP A 136 13.91 16.94 -11.69
C ASP A 136 12.58 17.58 -12.13
N GLN A 137 12.56 18.39 -13.21
CA GLN A 137 11.32 19.08 -13.62
C GLN A 137 10.30 18.15 -14.29
N ASN A 138 10.74 17.17 -15.08
CA ASN A 138 9.85 16.19 -15.70
C ASN A 138 9.26 15.21 -14.66
N VAL A 139 10.02 14.88 -13.64
CA VAL A 139 9.60 14.00 -12.53
C VAL A 139 8.54 14.68 -11.66
N HIS A 140 8.68 15.99 -11.40
CA HIS A 140 7.66 16.76 -10.69
C HIS A 140 6.35 16.86 -11.47
N GLY A 141 6.40 17.12 -12.78
CA GLY A 141 5.22 17.19 -13.64
C GLY A 141 4.45 15.86 -13.70
N THR A 142 5.16 14.73 -13.82
CA THR A 142 4.55 13.39 -13.82
C THR A 142 3.86 13.10 -12.50
N ARG A 143 4.48 13.43 -11.37
CA ARG A 143 3.91 13.19 -10.04
C ARG A 143 2.64 14.00 -9.79
N SER A 144 2.66 15.31 -10.09
CA SER A 144 1.51 16.18 -9.96
C SER A 144 0.34 15.69 -10.81
N ARG A 145 0.60 15.34 -12.08
CA ARG A 145 -0.42 14.83 -12.99
C ARG A 145 -1.08 13.55 -12.48
N ILE A 146 -0.29 12.57 -12.02
CA ILE A 146 -0.84 11.32 -11.47
C ILE A 146 -1.63 11.60 -10.17
N ALA A 147 -1.16 12.52 -9.34
CA ALA A 147 -1.85 12.92 -8.12
C ALA A 147 -3.23 13.53 -8.43
N ASP A 148 -3.29 14.43 -9.40
CA ASP A 148 -4.55 15.07 -9.86
C ASP A 148 -5.51 14.05 -10.49
N GLU A 149 -5.00 13.14 -11.36
CA GLU A 149 -5.81 12.10 -12.02
C GLU A 149 -6.44 11.12 -11.01
N LEU A 150 -5.72 10.78 -9.95
CA LEU A 150 -6.17 9.80 -8.94
C LEU A 150 -6.84 10.44 -7.73
N GLY A 151 -6.85 11.77 -7.63
CA GLY A 151 -7.40 12.50 -6.47
C GLY A 151 -6.61 12.25 -5.17
N VAL A 152 -5.29 12.08 -5.27
CA VAL A 152 -4.39 11.82 -4.13
C VAL A 152 -3.33 12.90 -4.02
N SER A 153 -2.63 13.00 -2.89
CA SER A 153 -1.52 13.94 -2.75
C SER A 153 -0.26 13.47 -3.49
N GLU A 154 0.60 14.40 -3.91
CA GLU A 154 1.91 14.08 -4.48
C GLU A 154 2.79 13.24 -3.52
N TRP A 155 2.63 13.45 -2.23
CA TRP A 155 3.30 12.65 -1.21
C TRP A 155 2.84 11.18 -1.27
N GLN A 156 1.53 10.94 -1.45
CA GLN A 156 0.99 9.58 -1.61
C GLN A 156 1.54 8.90 -2.86
N VAL A 157 1.65 9.62 -4.00
CA VAL A 157 2.26 9.08 -5.23
C VAL A 157 3.72 8.67 -4.97
N ARG A 158 4.51 9.54 -4.32
CA ARG A 158 5.90 9.25 -3.96
C ARG A 158 6.01 8.04 -3.02
N SER A 159 5.21 8.01 -1.96
CA SER A 159 5.23 6.90 -1.01
C SER A 159 4.80 5.59 -1.68
N SER A 160 3.85 5.64 -2.60
CA SER A 160 3.42 4.50 -3.42
C SER A 160 4.55 3.98 -4.32
N ALA A 161 5.36 4.89 -4.88
CA ALA A 161 6.52 4.53 -5.70
C ALA A 161 7.59 3.77 -4.90
N GLU A 162 7.86 4.18 -3.66
CA GLU A 162 8.78 3.46 -2.78
C GLU A 162 8.21 2.09 -2.36
N PHE A 163 6.91 2.06 -2.07
CA PHE A 163 6.21 0.82 -1.72
C PHE A 163 6.25 -0.20 -2.86
N SER A 164 5.93 0.21 -4.10
CA SER A 164 5.93 -0.71 -5.23
C SER A 164 7.31 -1.30 -5.51
N LYS A 165 8.38 -0.52 -5.36
CA LYS A 165 9.76 -1.03 -5.45
C LYS A 165 10.07 -2.07 -4.37
N GLY A 166 9.57 -1.85 -3.17
CA GLY A 166 9.75 -2.79 -2.07
C GLY A 166 9.02 -4.12 -2.32
N VAL A 167 7.79 -4.05 -2.84
CA VAL A 167 6.99 -5.23 -3.20
C VAL A 167 7.66 -6.01 -4.34
N ASP A 168 8.11 -5.32 -5.41
CA ASP A 168 8.80 -5.98 -6.51
C ASP A 168 10.11 -6.64 -6.04
N ALA A 169 10.88 -5.95 -5.18
CA ALA A 169 12.12 -6.49 -4.60
C ALA A 169 11.88 -7.72 -3.68
N ALA A 170 10.74 -7.77 -3.00
CA ALA A 170 10.34 -8.94 -2.22
C ALA A 170 9.94 -10.11 -3.12
N GLU A 171 9.19 -9.85 -4.19
CA GLU A 171 8.77 -10.86 -5.17
C GLU A 171 9.96 -11.51 -5.89
N GLU A 172 11.02 -10.74 -6.22
CA GLU A 172 12.27 -11.26 -6.80
C GLU A 172 12.93 -12.34 -5.92
N VAL A 173 12.79 -12.22 -4.61
CA VAL A 173 13.42 -13.12 -3.63
C VAL A 173 12.50 -14.29 -3.26
N MET A 174 11.21 -14.02 -3.13
CA MET A 174 10.21 -15.01 -2.73
C MET A 174 8.99 -14.88 -3.64
N PRO A 175 8.94 -15.63 -4.76
CA PRO A 175 7.79 -15.62 -5.66
C PRO A 175 6.47 -15.91 -4.95
N GLY A 176 5.43 -15.13 -5.25
CA GLY A 176 4.11 -15.20 -4.62
C GLY A 176 3.95 -14.36 -3.34
N ILE A 177 5.02 -13.73 -2.82
CA ILE A 177 4.94 -12.85 -1.65
C ILE A 177 4.15 -11.58 -1.96
N LYS A 178 4.27 -11.06 -3.17
CA LYS A 178 3.55 -9.89 -3.64
C LYS A 178 2.05 -10.02 -3.43
N ASN A 179 1.45 -11.13 -3.88
CA ASN A 179 0.03 -11.37 -3.69
C ASN A 179 -0.35 -11.37 -2.20
N LYS A 180 0.42 -12.03 -1.35
CA LYS A 180 0.20 -12.05 0.10
C LYS A 180 0.27 -10.67 0.75
N ILE A 181 1.18 -9.80 0.29
CA ILE A 181 1.29 -8.40 0.75
C ILE A 181 0.07 -7.60 0.28
N LEU A 182 -0.29 -7.71 -1.00
CA LEU A 182 -1.32 -6.88 -1.61
C LEU A 182 -2.74 -7.26 -1.18
N THR A 183 -2.99 -8.53 -0.90
CA THR A 183 -4.27 -9.03 -0.35
C THR A 183 -4.39 -8.83 1.16
N GLY A 184 -3.28 -8.52 1.85
CA GLY A 184 -3.26 -8.42 3.31
C GLY A 184 -3.25 -9.78 4.02
N THR A 185 -2.96 -10.88 3.30
CA THR A 185 -2.78 -12.21 3.90
C THR A 185 -1.65 -12.24 4.92
N ILE A 186 -0.65 -11.39 4.72
CA ILE A 186 0.41 -11.11 5.70
C ILE A 186 0.35 -9.65 6.12
N GLU A 187 0.60 -9.39 7.41
CA GLU A 187 0.66 -8.04 7.96
C GLU A 187 2.02 -7.40 7.65
N ALA A 188 2.16 -6.86 6.44
CA ALA A 188 3.36 -6.16 6.02
C ALA A 188 3.23 -4.65 6.27
N SER A 189 4.04 -4.09 7.17
CA SER A 189 4.02 -2.64 7.36
C SER A 189 4.65 -1.92 6.15
N TYR A 190 4.19 -0.70 5.87
CA TYR A 190 4.78 0.15 4.85
C TYR A 190 6.31 0.30 5.02
N LYS A 191 6.77 0.49 6.27
CA LYS A 191 8.19 0.68 6.58
C LYS A 191 9.02 -0.54 6.23
N ASP A 192 8.54 -1.73 6.54
CA ASP A 192 9.25 -2.99 6.27
C ASP A 192 9.37 -3.25 4.78
N VAL A 193 8.25 -3.08 4.03
CA VAL A 193 8.25 -3.25 2.58
C VAL A 193 9.21 -2.27 1.89
N VAL A 194 9.18 -0.99 2.26
CA VAL A 194 10.09 0.02 1.70
C VAL A 194 11.54 -0.26 2.08
N ALA A 195 11.80 -0.76 3.29
CA ALA A 195 13.14 -1.14 3.72
C ALA A 195 13.73 -2.25 2.85
N ILE A 196 12.93 -3.28 2.50
CA ILE A 196 13.35 -4.36 1.59
C ILE A 196 13.80 -3.81 0.24
N GLY A 197 13.04 -2.86 -0.33
CA GLY A 197 13.41 -2.22 -1.60
C GLY A 197 14.72 -1.43 -1.57
N LYS A 198 15.10 -0.93 -0.40
CA LYS A 198 16.35 -0.17 -0.18
C LYS A 198 17.53 -1.03 0.22
N MET A 199 17.29 -2.30 0.59
CA MET A 199 18.35 -3.22 1.02
C MET A 199 19.15 -3.78 -0.16
N PRO A 200 20.45 -4.08 0.04
CA PRO A 200 21.23 -4.87 -0.88
C PRO A 200 20.60 -6.25 -1.11
N GLN A 201 20.68 -6.78 -2.32
CA GLN A 201 20.02 -8.04 -2.72
C GLN A 201 20.32 -9.21 -1.77
N GLN A 202 21.57 -9.31 -1.25
CA GLN A 202 21.99 -10.38 -0.35
C GLN A 202 21.25 -10.40 0.99
N LYS A 203 20.71 -9.25 1.43
CA LYS A 203 20.00 -9.13 2.71
C LYS A 203 18.47 -9.20 2.58
N ARG A 204 17.94 -9.15 1.34
CA ARG A 204 16.51 -9.15 1.09
C ARG A 204 15.84 -10.45 1.51
N ALA A 205 16.51 -11.59 1.34
CA ALA A 205 15.97 -12.91 1.67
C ALA A 205 15.59 -13.01 3.16
N GLU A 206 16.51 -12.66 4.05
CA GLU A 206 16.27 -12.68 5.50
C GLU A 206 15.14 -11.72 5.91
N ALA A 207 15.11 -10.51 5.30
CA ALA A 207 14.08 -9.52 5.59
C ALA A 207 12.69 -9.97 5.11
N VAL A 208 12.59 -10.66 3.97
CA VAL A 208 11.33 -11.21 3.46
C VAL A 208 10.87 -12.41 4.31
N GLU A 209 11.79 -13.29 4.74
CA GLU A 209 11.45 -14.38 5.67
C GLU A 209 10.92 -13.84 7.00
N GLU A 210 11.52 -12.75 7.51
CA GLU A 210 11.04 -12.12 8.74
C GLU A 210 9.64 -11.49 8.54
N LEU A 211 9.37 -10.92 7.36
CA LEU A 211 8.08 -10.35 7.02
C LEU A 211 6.94 -11.38 7.03
N VAL A 212 7.25 -12.62 6.63
CA VAL A 212 6.26 -13.72 6.55
C VAL A 212 5.99 -14.35 7.92
N LYS A 213 6.89 -14.20 8.88
CA LYS A 213 6.67 -14.74 10.22
C LYS A 213 5.42 -14.11 10.82
N PRO A 214 4.50 -14.93 11.39
CA PRO A 214 3.34 -14.37 12.06
C PRO A 214 3.84 -13.43 13.16
N ARG A 215 3.52 -12.16 13.04
CA ARG A 215 3.74 -11.24 14.15
C ARG A 215 2.89 -11.75 15.29
N PRO A 216 3.46 -11.87 16.50
CA PRO A 216 2.61 -12.16 17.65
C PRO A 216 1.53 -11.07 17.63
N LYS A 217 0.28 -11.47 17.38
CA LYS A 217 -0.83 -10.58 17.65
C LYS A 217 -0.59 -10.10 19.07
N PRO A 218 -0.81 -8.84 19.39
CA PRO A 218 -0.88 -8.41 20.78
C PRO A 218 -2.08 -9.16 21.42
N THR A 219 -1.84 -10.43 21.75
CA THR A 219 -2.78 -11.35 22.37
C THR A 219 -2.41 -11.49 23.84
N GLU A 220 -2.13 -10.40 24.42
CA GLU A 220 -2.26 -10.19 25.84
C GLU A 220 -2.75 -8.76 25.90
N VAL A 221 -3.87 -8.56 26.53
CA VAL A 221 -4.10 -7.30 27.21
C VAL A 221 -2.80 -7.09 27.96
N LEU A 222 -1.88 -6.31 27.34
CA LEU A 222 -0.67 -5.90 28.00
C LEU A 222 -1.18 -5.31 29.29
N ASN A 223 -0.90 -5.96 30.41
CA ASN A 223 -1.27 -5.45 31.69
C ASN A 223 -0.76 -4.01 31.71
N ILE A 224 -1.60 -3.04 31.99
CA ILE A 224 -1.20 -1.62 31.98
C ILE A 224 0.08 -1.43 32.80
N GLU A 225 0.28 -2.27 33.81
CA GLU A 225 1.48 -2.38 34.63
C GLU A 225 2.74 -2.78 33.84
N ASP A 226 2.63 -3.56 32.75
CA ASP A 226 3.76 -3.93 31.90
C ASP A 226 4.17 -2.82 30.92
N ILE A 227 3.22 -1.96 30.51
CA ILE A 227 3.46 -0.82 29.62
C ILE A 227 3.92 0.41 30.41
N TYR A 228 3.33 0.62 31.57
CA TYR A 228 3.61 1.71 32.52
C TYR A 228 3.90 1.10 33.88
N PRO A 229 5.12 0.54 34.09
CA PRO A 229 5.45 0.04 35.41
C PRO A 229 5.30 1.23 36.38
N LEU A 230 4.45 1.00 37.39
CA LEU A 230 4.32 1.96 38.48
C LEU A 230 5.73 2.27 39.01
N PRO A 231 6.05 3.52 39.30
CA PRO A 231 7.38 3.88 39.75
C PRO A 231 7.73 3.03 40.95
N GLN A 232 8.83 2.29 40.84
CA GLN A 232 9.38 1.53 41.95
C GLN A 232 9.51 2.47 43.15
N GLN A 233 9.20 1.94 44.35
CA GLN A 233 9.10 2.69 45.60
C GLN A 233 10.11 3.85 45.69
N PRO A 234 9.66 5.05 46.02
CA PRO A 234 10.47 6.25 46.01
C PRO A 234 11.68 6.06 46.91
N ASN A 235 12.82 6.49 46.43
CA ASN A 235 14.04 6.58 47.21
C ASN A 235 13.72 7.52 48.39
N GLU A 236 13.57 7.00 49.58
CA GLU A 236 13.02 7.66 50.80
C GLU A 236 13.68 9.04 51.12
N ASP A 237 14.86 9.31 50.58
CA ASP A 237 15.65 10.50 50.88
C ASP A 237 15.26 11.75 50.04
N LYS A 238 14.53 11.58 48.91
CA LYS A 238 14.16 12.69 48.02
C LYS A 238 12.72 13.18 48.16
N THR A 239 11.87 12.45 48.86
CA THR A 239 10.40 12.62 48.82
C THR A 239 9.85 13.50 49.95
N ARG A 240 10.68 13.99 50.86
CA ARG A 240 10.24 14.82 52.00
C ARG A 240 10.42 16.30 51.83
N ASP A 241 10.96 16.77 50.71
CA ASP A 241 11.07 18.19 50.44
C ASP A 241 9.74 18.72 49.85
N PRO A 242 9.01 19.60 50.55
CA PRO A 242 7.73 20.14 50.08
C PRO A 242 7.86 20.82 48.72
N PHE A 243 8.99 21.46 48.43
CA PHE A 243 9.24 22.18 47.18
C PHE A 243 9.38 21.23 46.00
N VAL A 244 10.03 20.07 46.19
CA VAL A 244 10.15 19.03 45.16
C VAL A 244 8.78 18.39 44.88
N THR A 245 7.98 18.20 45.90
CA THR A 245 6.62 17.65 45.80
C THR A 245 5.67 18.58 45.03
N GLU A 246 5.67 19.90 45.35
CA GLU A 246 4.89 20.90 44.62
C GLU A 246 5.32 21.02 43.16
N SER A 247 6.63 20.97 42.88
CA SER A 247 7.15 20.98 41.54
C SER A 247 6.70 19.73 40.74
N ALA A 248 6.65 18.55 41.36
CA ALA A 248 6.15 17.31 40.73
C ALA A 248 4.66 17.41 40.40
N ILE A 249 3.84 17.93 41.33
CA ILE A 249 2.41 18.17 41.11
C ILE A 249 2.20 19.14 39.94
N GLY A 250 2.97 20.24 39.90
CA GLY A 250 2.93 21.19 38.78
C GLY A 250 3.29 20.57 37.45
N SER A 251 4.25 19.63 37.43
CA SER A 251 4.65 18.87 36.22
C SER A 251 3.54 17.94 35.75
N ILE A 252 2.87 17.24 36.66
CA ILE A 252 1.73 16.37 36.33
C ILE A 252 0.58 17.21 35.73
N SER A 253 0.24 18.36 36.38
CA SER A 253 -0.79 19.25 35.84
C SER A 253 -0.45 19.73 34.44
N GLY A 254 0.80 20.17 34.19
CA GLY A 254 1.25 20.61 32.87
C GLY A 254 1.15 19.49 31.82
N CYS A 255 1.46 18.25 32.16
CA CYS A 255 1.29 17.10 31.26
C CYS A 255 -0.19 16.85 30.90
N VAL A 256 -1.08 16.97 31.88
CA VAL A 256 -2.53 16.81 31.64
C VAL A 256 -3.06 17.91 30.73
N ASP A 257 -2.65 19.16 30.93
CA ASP A 257 -3.07 20.28 30.09
C ASP A 257 -2.59 20.12 28.64
N VAL A 258 -1.33 19.69 28.43
CA VAL A 258 -0.78 19.38 27.11
C VAL A 258 -1.56 18.24 26.46
N PHE A 259 -1.87 17.18 27.21
CA PHE A 259 -2.66 16.05 26.71
C PHE A 259 -4.05 16.49 26.26
N ILE A 260 -4.77 17.24 27.08
CA ILE A 260 -6.11 17.76 26.74
C ILE A 260 -6.05 18.65 25.50
N SER A 261 -5.09 19.56 25.44
CA SER A 261 -4.89 20.46 24.29
C SER A 261 -4.60 19.68 23.00
N THR A 262 -3.76 18.64 23.08
CA THR A 262 -3.42 17.78 21.96
C THR A 262 -4.65 17.02 21.44
N ILE A 263 -5.43 16.41 22.32
CA ILE A 263 -6.68 15.71 21.98
C ILE A 263 -7.68 16.66 21.31
N ASN A 264 -7.85 17.87 21.84
CA ASN A 264 -8.75 18.86 21.24
C ASN A 264 -8.28 19.29 19.85
N THR A 265 -6.98 19.45 19.64
CA THR A 265 -6.38 19.79 18.34
C THR A 265 -6.60 18.65 17.33
N ILE A 266 -6.39 17.41 17.74
CA ILE A 266 -6.62 16.23 16.89
C ILE A 266 -8.09 16.17 16.48
N PHE A 267 -9.03 16.31 17.41
CA PHE A 267 -10.45 16.29 17.12
C PHE A 267 -10.93 17.47 16.27
N GLY A 268 -10.24 18.62 16.35
CA GLY A 268 -10.50 19.77 15.50
C GLY A 268 -10.03 19.57 14.06
N ASN A 269 -8.86 18.95 13.91
CA ASN A 269 -8.25 18.73 12.59
C ASN A 269 -8.81 17.49 11.87
N PHE A 270 -9.36 16.51 12.60
CA PHE A 270 -9.83 15.24 12.05
C PHE A 270 -11.27 14.93 12.50
N PRO A 271 -12.29 15.63 11.98
CA PRO A 271 -13.69 15.45 12.39
C PRO A 271 -14.21 14.02 12.16
N LEU A 272 -13.69 13.31 11.14
CA LEU A 272 -14.04 11.92 10.85
C LEU A 272 -13.79 10.96 12.03
N LEU A 273 -12.88 11.28 12.93
CA LEU A 273 -12.64 10.49 14.14
C LEU A 273 -13.87 10.40 15.04
N ARG A 274 -14.79 11.39 14.97
CA ARG A 274 -16.06 11.41 15.71
C ARG A 274 -17.24 10.86 14.90
N GLU A 275 -17.16 10.96 13.58
CA GLU A 275 -18.27 10.64 12.66
C GLU A 275 -18.29 9.18 12.27
N VAL A 276 -17.09 8.58 12.02
CA VAL A 276 -16.95 7.18 11.60
C VAL A 276 -17.04 6.25 12.83
N PRO A 277 -17.98 5.27 12.85
CA PRO A 277 -18.21 4.42 14.02
C PRO A 277 -16.99 3.62 14.47
N GLU A 278 -16.20 3.10 13.52
CA GLU A 278 -15.00 2.29 13.79
C GLU A 278 -13.90 3.14 14.47
N TYR A 279 -13.66 4.35 13.99
CA TYR A 279 -12.67 5.25 14.59
C TYR A 279 -13.12 5.71 15.98
N ARG A 280 -14.41 6.01 16.14
CA ARG A 280 -15.00 6.35 17.43
C ARG A 280 -14.83 5.22 18.44
N GLN A 281 -15.05 3.96 18.03
CA GLN A 281 -14.89 2.80 18.90
C GLN A 281 -13.43 2.65 19.36
N SER A 282 -12.47 2.77 18.45
CA SER A 282 -11.04 2.71 18.79
C SER A 282 -10.62 3.80 19.79
N ILE A 283 -11.17 5.02 19.65
CA ILE A 283 -10.89 6.10 20.58
C ILE A 283 -11.50 5.80 21.96
N ILE A 284 -12.72 5.27 21.99
CA ILE A 284 -13.37 4.87 23.25
C ILE A 284 -12.52 3.84 23.99
N GLU A 285 -11.98 2.84 23.31
CA GLU A 285 -11.11 1.82 23.89
C GLU A 285 -9.83 2.42 24.49
N ILE A 286 -9.17 3.36 23.78
CA ILE A 286 -8.02 4.08 24.30
C ILE A 286 -8.37 4.87 25.57
N MET A 287 -9.52 5.58 25.55
CA MET A 287 -9.96 6.38 26.70
C MET A 287 -10.37 5.51 27.89
N LEU A 288 -10.91 4.33 27.66
CA LEU A 288 -11.21 3.37 28.74
C LEU A 288 -9.93 2.86 29.39
N GLY A 289 -8.87 2.58 28.62
CA GLY A 289 -7.55 2.22 29.15
C GLY A 289 -6.96 3.33 30.02
N LEU A 290 -7.04 4.58 29.58
CA LEU A 290 -6.58 5.72 30.36
C LEU A 290 -7.37 5.89 31.67
N ARG A 291 -8.70 5.70 31.63
CA ARG A 291 -9.56 5.76 32.83
C ARG A 291 -9.19 4.66 33.83
N GLU A 292 -8.91 3.46 33.36
CA GLU A 292 -8.51 2.37 34.26
C GLU A 292 -7.14 2.64 34.90
N TYR A 293 -6.17 3.19 34.14
CA TYR A 293 -4.90 3.61 34.69
C TYR A 293 -5.07 4.68 35.77
N THR A 294 -5.88 5.71 35.53
CA THR A 294 -6.14 6.76 36.55
C THR A 294 -6.79 6.18 37.80
N ARG A 295 -7.68 5.19 37.66
CA ARG A 295 -8.31 4.50 38.81
C ARG A 295 -7.26 3.76 39.67
N ILE A 296 -6.30 3.08 39.04
CA ILE A 296 -5.22 2.40 39.75
C ILE A 296 -4.38 3.40 40.55
N VAL A 297 -3.99 4.51 39.90
CA VAL A 297 -3.23 5.58 40.57
C VAL A 297 -3.99 6.20 41.74
N GLU A 298 -5.31 6.43 41.60
CA GLU A 298 -6.17 6.92 42.67
C GLU A 298 -6.26 5.96 43.87
N GLU A 299 -6.26 4.66 43.62
CA GLU A 299 -6.27 3.63 44.67
C GLU A 299 -4.94 3.58 45.43
N GLU A 300 -3.81 3.79 44.78
CA GLU A 300 -2.50 3.86 45.43
C GLU A 300 -2.29 5.12 46.27
N LEU A 301 -2.98 6.21 45.93
CA LEU A 301 -2.91 7.47 46.68
C LEU A 301 -3.81 7.50 47.92
N LYS A 302 -4.64 6.49 48.14
CA LYS A 302 -5.49 6.32 49.31
C LYS A 302 -4.83 5.57 50.43
#